data_7d649590367f87ad09f31eae8970f600
#
_entry.id   7d649590367f87ad09f31eae8970f600
#
_cell.length_a   1.000
_cell.length_b   1.000
_cell.length_c   1.000
_cell.angle_alpha   90.00
_cell.angle_beta   90.00
_cell.angle_gamma   90.00
#
_symmetry.space_group_name_H-M   'P 1'
#
loop_
_entity.id
_entity.type
_entity.pdbx_description
1 polymer ?
#
loop_
_entity_poly.entity_id
_entity_poly.type
_entity_poly.pdbx_seq_one_letter_code
_entity_poly.pdbx_strand_id
1 'polypeptide(L)'
;NTGFSPSGHLIMIRTRFAPSPTGFLHIGGARTALFSWAFARHHGGKFILRIEDTDVARSTPEAVQAIIDGMNWLGLAHDEGPFYQMQRMDRYKEVLNEMLAAGTAYYCYTTPEELECMREEQRAQGLKPRYDGTWRPEPGKTLPTPPAGVLPVVRFKNPTEGVVAWDDLVKGHIEIANTELDDLVIARTDF
;
A
#
# COMPACT_ATOMS: atom_id res chain seq x y z
N ASN A 1 -0.53 22.26 -15.55
CA ASN A 1 -1.36 22.71 -14.42
C ASN A 1 -0.50 22.79 -13.17
N THR A 2 0.02 23.97 -12.88
CA THR A 2 0.60 24.29 -11.57
C THR A 2 -0.55 24.25 -10.56
N GLY A 3 -0.54 23.23 -9.68
CA GLY A 3 -1.57 23.06 -8.67
C GLY A 3 -1.56 24.21 -7.67
N PHE A 4 -2.41 25.19 -7.89
CA PHE A 4 -2.72 26.22 -6.91
C PHE A 4 -3.76 25.64 -5.93
N SER A 5 -3.39 25.54 -4.66
CA SER A 5 -4.39 25.44 -3.59
C SER A 5 -5.17 26.77 -3.48
N PRO A 6 -6.46 26.76 -3.15
CA PRO A 6 -7.25 27.98 -2.93
C PRO A 6 -6.69 28.92 -1.86
N SER A 7 -5.74 28.45 -1.03
CA SER A 7 -5.07 29.23 0.02
C SER A 7 -3.76 29.90 -0.40
N GLY A 8 -3.39 29.87 -1.69
CA GLY A 8 -2.16 30.52 -2.19
C GLY A 8 -0.84 29.88 -1.76
N HIS A 9 -0.86 28.73 -1.09
CA HIS A 9 0.36 28.00 -0.74
C HIS A 9 0.83 27.19 -1.95
N LEU A 10 2.06 27.42 -2.39
CA LEU A 10 2.75 26.58 -3.37
C LEU A 10 2.87 25.17 -2.78
N ILE A 11 2.08 24.22 -3.31
CA ILE A 11 2.24 22.80 -2.95
C ILE A 11 3.55 22.32 -3.56
N MET A 12 4.55 22.07 -2.71
CA MET A 12 5.80 21.48 -3.15
C MET A 12 5.55 20.05 -3.66
N ILE A 13 5.88 19.80 -4.92
CA ILE A 13 5.81 18.46 -5.49
C ILE A 13 6.78 17.54 -4.74
N ARG A 14 6.28 16.41 -4.29
CA ARG A 14 7.09 15.34 -3.66
C ARG A 14 6.80 14.03 -4.36
N THR A 15 7.82 13.46 -4.95
CA THR A 15 7.73 12.13 -5.58
C THR A 15 8.53 11.12 -4.78
N ARG A 16 8.26 9.84 -4.99
CA ARG A 16 8.90 8.77 -4.22
C ARG A 16 9.26 7.58 -5.11
N PHE A 17 10.45 7.04 -4.90
CA PHE A 17 10.80 5.69 -5.29
C PHE A 17 10.85 4.81 -4.03
N ALA A 18 10.19 3.66 -4.07
CA ALA A 18 10.03 2.79 -2.91
C ALA A 18 10.36 1.32 -3.26
N PRO A 19 11.66 1.01 -3.46
CA PRO A 19 12.08 -0.34 -3.79
C PRO A 19 12.04 -1.27 -2.58
N SER A 20 11.71 -2.55 -2.82
CA SER A 20 11.96 -3.62 -1.87
C SER A 20 13.39 -4.15 -2.06
N PRO A 21 14.23 -4.19 -1.03
CA PRO A 21 15.64 -4.57 -1.15
C PRO A 21 15.80 -6.10 -1.14
N THR A 22 15.13 -6.78 -2.08
CA THR A 22 15.15 -8.23 -2.24
C THR A 22 16.08 -8.71 -3.37
N GLY A 23 16.91 -7.81 -3.89
CA GLY A 23 17.88 -8.03 -4.96
C GLY A 23 18.45 -6.74 -5.51
N PHE A 24 19.17 -6.84 -6.62
CA PHE A 24 19.75 -5.68 -7.29
C PHE A 24 18.70 -4.80 -7.97
N LEU A 25 19.02 -3.51 -8.12
CA LEU A 25 18.21 -2.60 -8.92
C LEU A 25 18.21 -3.05 -10.39
N HIS A 26 17.08 -3.52 -10.87
CA HIS A 26 16.91 -3.91 -12.27
C HIS A 26 16.34 -2.75 -13.10
N ILE A 27 16.38 -2.88 -14.44
CA ILE A 27 15.99 -1.80 -15.37
C ILE A 27 14.55 -1.29 -15.15
N GLY A 28 13.63 -2.14 -14.75
CA GLY A 28 12.25 -1.74 -14.42
C GLY A 28 12.19 -0.83 -13.19
N GLY A 29 12.95 -1.15 -12.14
CA GLY A 29 13.09 -0.30 -10.96
C GLY A 29 13.78 1.02 -11.29
N ALA A 30 14.87 0.98 -12.06
CA ALA A 30 15.59 2.16 -12.52
C ALA A 30 14.68 3.11 -13.34
N ARG A 31 13.84 2.56 -14.23
CA ARG A 31 12.85 3.35 -14.99
C ARG A 31 11.86 4.04 -14.07
N THR A 32 11.32 3.33 -13.08
CA THR A 32 10.36 3.91 -12.12
C THR A 32 11.01 5.03 -11.30
N ALA A 33 12.25 4.83 -10.83
CA ALA A 33 13.02 5.84 -10.14
C ALA A 33 13.26 7.07 -11.03
N LEU A 34 13.65 6.86 -12.30
CA LEU A 34 13.91 7.93 -13.27
C LEU A 34 12.68 8.80 -13.51
N PHE A 35 11.49 8.21 -13.71
CA PHE A 35 10.26 8.99 -13.90
C PHE A 35 9.94 9.84 -12.68
N SER A 36 10.01 9.27 -11.48
CA SER A 36 9.75 9.98 -10.24
C SER A 36 10.76 11.10 -10.00
N TRP A 37 12.05 10.83 -10.26
CA TRP A 37 13.13 11.80 -10.15
C TRP A 37 12.98 12.94 -11.14
N ALA A 38 12.76 12.63 -12.42
CA ALA A 38 12.63 13.62 -13.50
C ALA A 38 11.43 14.54 -13.27
N PHE A 39 10.29 13.97 -12.82
CA PHE A 39 9.11 14.76 -12.49
C PHE A 39 9.38 15.73 -11.33
N ALA A 40 10.03 15.27 -10.25
CA ALA A 40 10.42 16.15 -9.16
C ALA A 40 11.34 17.27 -9.63
N ARG A 41 12.38 16.95 -10.42
CA ARG A 41 13.33 17.94 -10.93
C ARG A 41 12.67 18.96 -11.86
N HIS A 42 11.78 18.51 -12.77
CA HIS A 42 11.05 19.39 -13.68
C HIS A 42 10.19 20.43 -12.93
N HIS A 43 9.60 20.05 -11.81
CA HIS A 43 8.73 20.92 -11.03
C HIS A 43 9.42 21.61 -9.84
N GLY A 44 10.73 21.53 -9.70
CA GLY A 44 11.46 22.07 -8.54
C GLY A 44 11.07 21.44 -7.21
N GLY A 45 10.58 20.19 -7.26
CA GLY A 45 10.11 19.44 -6.10
C GLY A 45 11.20 18.59 -5.44
N LYS A 46 10.78 17.67 -4.58
CA LYS A 46 11.65 16.75 -3.83
C LYS A 46 11.45 15.30 -4.28
N PHE A 47 12.56 14.60 -4.46
CA PHE A 47 12.58 13.16 -4.73
C PHE A 47 12.97 12.39 -3.48
N ILE A 48 12.13 11.45 -3.06
CA ILE A 48 12.22 10.72 -1.79
C ILE A 48 12.59 9.27 -2.07
N LEU A 49 13.52 8.71 -1.30
CA LEU A 49 13.81 7.28 -1.28
C LEU A 49 13.20 6.65 -0.02
N ARG A 50 12.37 5.61 -0.20
CA ARG A 50 11.88 4.75 0.87
C ARG A 50 12.23 3.31 0.57
N ILE A 51 12.86 2.64 1.51
CA ILE A 51 13.18 1.21 1.45
C ILE A 51 12.00 0.44 2.06
N GLU A 52 11.40 -0.47 1.29
CA GLU A 52 10.30 -1.34 1.74
C GLU A 52 10.86 -2.68 2.20
N ASP A 53 11.43 -2.68 3.41
CA ASP A 53 12.17 -3.76 4.06
C ASP A 53 11.29 -4.72 4.88
N THR A 54 10.03 -4.92 4.46
CA THR A 54 9.06 -5.78 5.15
C THR A 54 9.35 -7.27 5.03
N ASP A 55 10.12 -7.69 4.02
CA ASP A 55 10.65 -9.05 3.90
C ASP A 55 12.02 -9.11 4.60
N VAL A 56 11.99 -9.27 5.92
CA VAL A 56 13.19 -9.22 6.77
C VAL A 56 14.25 -10.23 6.33
N ALA A 57 13.84 -11.41 5.86
CA ALA A 57 14.77 -12.48 5.46
C ALA A 57 15.59 -12.11 4.20
N ARG A 58 15.02 -11.34 3.27
CA ARG A 58 15.65 -10.93 2.02
C ARG A 58 16.14 -9.48 2.02
N SER A 59 15.75 -8.68 3.00
CA SER A 59 16.14 -7.26 3.11
C SER A 59 17.47 -7.12 3.83
N THR A 60 18.56 -7.43 3.15
CA THR A 60 19.90 -7.33 3.72
C THR A 60 20.50 -5.92 3.54
N PRO A 61 21.43 -5.50 4.41
CA PRO A 61 22.15 -4.22 4.24
C PRO A 61 22.85 -4.11 2.87
N GLU A 62 23.39 -5.22 2.36
CA GLU A 62 24.08 -5.26 1.07
C GLU A 62 23.10 -5.04 -0.09
N ALA A 63 21.87 -5.59 -0.01
CA ALA A 63 20.84 -5.35 -1.01
C ALA A 63 20.37 -3.88 -1.01
N VAL A 64 20.24 -3.27 0.16
CA VAL A 64 19.94 -1.83 0.28
C VAL A 64 21.06 -1.00 -0.33
N GLN A 65 22.32 -1.30 0.00
CA GLN A 65 23.47 -0.57 -0.52
C GLN A 65 23.56 -0.69 -2.05
N ALA A 66 23.31 -1.88 -2.60
CA ALA A 66 23.32 -2.09 -4.06
C ALA A 66 22.25 -1.24 -4.79
N ILE A 67 21.08 -1.01 -4.17
CA ILE A 67 20.06 -0.08 -4.71
C ILE A 67 20.59 1.35 -4.70
N ILE A 68 21.17 1.79 -3.58
CA ILE A 68 21.71 3.15 -3.42
C ILE A 68 22.86 3.40 -4.42
N ASP A 69 23.76 2.45 -4.55
CA ASP A 69 24.89 2.53 -5.50
C ASP A 69 24.40 2.59 -6.95
N GLY A 70 23.41 1.76 -7.30
CA GLY A 70 22.80 1.78 -8.62
C GLY A 70 22.10 3.11 -8.94
N MET A 71 21.40 3.69 -7.97
CA MET A 71 20.79 5.02 -8.13
C MET A 71 21.84 6.12 -8.28
N ASN A 72 22.91 6.09 -7.48
CA ASN A 72 24.02 7.04 -7.57
C ASN A 72 24.74 6.93 -8.92
N TRP A 73 24.98 5.70 -9.38
CA TRP A 73 25.59 5.46 -10.71
C TRP A 73 24.74 6.03 -11.85
N LEU A 74 23.40 5.97 -11.73
CA LEU A 74 22.46 6.55 -12.69
C LEU A 74 22.28 8.07 -12.52
N GLY A 75 22.87 8.70 -11.53
CA GLY A 75 22.70 10.12 -11.22
C GLY A 75 21.34 10.48 -10.63
N LEU A 76 20.62 9.50 -10.06
CA LEU A 76 19.28 9.66 -9.48
C LEU A 76 19.35 9.93 -7.98
N ALA A 77 20.11 10.96 -7.56
CA ALA A 77 20.22 11.32 -6.15
C ALA A 77 18.87 11.73 -5.56
N HIS A 78 18.54 11.18 -4.38
CA HIS A 78 17.37 11.58 -3.60
C HIS A 78 17.66 12.81 -2.73
N ASP A 79 16.59 13.56 -2.43
CA ASP A 79 16.67 14.76 -1.59
C ASP A 79 16.37 14.42 -0.12
N GLU A 80 15.50 13.42 0.10
CA GLU A 80 15.06 12.98 1.42
C GLU A 80 15.12 11.46 1.54
N GLY A 81 15.53 10.96 2.72
CA GLY A 81 15.69 9.54 3.00
C GLY A 81 17.15 9.07 3.01
N PRO A 82 17.42 7.76 2.91
CA PRO A 82 16.43 6.70 2.82
C PRO A 82 15.59 6.55 4.08
N PHE A 83 14.28 6.45 3.92
CA PHE A 83 13.37 6.07 4.98
C PHE A 83 13.15 4.56 4.93
N TYR A 84 13.17 3.89 6.08
CA TYR A 84 12.94 2.45 6.19
C TYR A 84 11.53 2.17 6.69
N GLN A 85 10.79 1.29 6.02
CA GLN A 85 9.41 1.01 6.38
C GLN A 85 9.31 0.38 7.78
N MET A 86 10.18 -0.59 8.09
CA MET A 86 10.18 -1.27 9.40
C MET A 86 10.52 -0.34 10.57
N GLN A 87 11.26 0.74 10.35
CA GLN A 87 11.55 1.74 11.40
C GLN A 87 10.35 2.60 11.77
N ARG A 88 9.24 2.48 11.06
CA ARG A 88 8.01 3.27 11.29
C ARG A 88 6.85 2.43 11.82
N MET A 89 7.12 1.23 12.31
CA MET A 89 6.10 0.29 12.79
C MET A 89 5.24 0.89 13.91
N ASP A 90 5.82 1.66 14.84
CA ASP A 90 5.06 2.29 15.91
C ASP A 90 4.00 3.25 15.36
N ARG A 91 4.37 4.06 14.34
CA ARG A 91 3.40 4.95 13.68
C ARG A 91 2.32 4.17 12.94
N TYR A 92 2.65 3.05 12.30
CA TYR A 92 1.66 2.22 11.64
C TYR A 92 0.69 1.58 12.63
N LYS A 93 1.17 1.10 13.78
CA LYS A 93 0.32 0.58 14.86
C LYS A 93 -0.61 1.64 15.43
N GLU A 94 -0.12 2.86 15.64
CA GLU A 94 -0.91 3.99 16.10
C GLU A 94 -2.07 4.27 15.11
N VAL A 95 -1.77 4.47 13.82
CA VAL A 95 -2.78 4.70 12.78
C VAL A 95 -3.76 3.53 12.65
N LEU A 96 -3.27 2.30 12.77
CA LEU A 96 -4.10 1.11 12.72
C LEU A 96 -5.12 1.09 13.86
N ASN A 97 -4.68 1.44 15.07
CA ASN A 97 -5.57 1.56 16.23
C ASN A 97 -6.61 2.69 16.06
N GLU A 98 -6.20 3.83 15.49
CA GLU A 98 -7.12 4.91 15.12
C GLU A 98 -8.19 4.41 14.14
N MET A 99 -7.79 3.67 13.10
CA MET A 99 -8.70 3.11 12.09
C MET A 99 -9.67 2.08 12.68
N LEU A 100 -9.19 1.20 13.56
CA LEU A 100 -10.03 0.23 14.28
C LEU A 100 -11.05 0.95 15.18
N ALA A 101 -10.61 1.95 15.93
CA ALA A 101 -11.49 2.75 16.79
C ALA A 101 -12.54 3.53 15.98
N ALA A 102 -12.18 4.05 14.81
CA ALA A 102 -13.08 4.74 13.89
C ALA A 102 -14.01 3.80 13.11
N GLY A 103 -13.81 2.47 13.17
CA GLY A 103 -14.58 1.51 12.41
C GLY A 103 -14.27 1.50 10.89
N THR A 104 -13.16 2.10 10.48
CA THR A 104 -12.66 2.09 9.09
C THR A 104 -11.75 0.89 8.80
N ALA A 105 -11.42 0.12 9.81
CA ALA A 105 -10.75 -1.17 9.72
C ALA A 105 -11.39 -2.16 10.71
N TYR A 106 -11.15 -3.46 10.54
CA TYR A 106 -11.69 -4.49 11.41
C TYR A 106 -10.80 -5.73 11.44
N TYR A 107 -10.93 -6.52 12.51
CA TYR A 107 -10.24 -7.81 12.64
C TYR A 107 -10.91 -8.88 11.79
N CYS A 108 -10.11 -9.67 11.09
CA CYS A 108 -10.55 -10.80 10.29
C CYS A 108 -9.77 -12.05 10.69
N TYR A 109 -10.50 -13.11 11.03
CA TYR A 109 -9.96 -14.39 11.51
C TYR A 109 -10.02 -15.49 10.44
N THR A 110 -10.41 -15.16 9.20
CA THR A 110 -10.38 -16.10 8.08
C THR A 110 -8.95 -16.54 7.80
N THR A 111 -8.71 -17.84 7.85
CA THR A 111 -7.39 -18.42 7.59
C THR A 111 -7.05 -18.39 6.08
N PRO A 112 -5.77 -18.51 5.70
CA PRO A 112 -5.39 -18.63 4.30
C PRO A 112 -6.07 -19.78 3.57
N GLU A 113 -6.26 -20.91 4.23
CA GLU A 113 -6.91 -22.12 3.70
C GLU A 113 -8.39 -21.87 3.44
N GLU A 114 -9.11 -21.27 4.41
CA GLU A 114 -10.52 -20.89 4.24
C GLU A 114 -10.69 -19.87 3.11
N LEU A 115 -9.78 -18.90 3.01
CA LEU A 115 -9.82 -17.90 1.96
C LEU A 115 -9.59 -18.50 0.59
N GLU A 116 -8.70 -19.48 0.45
CA GLU A 116 -8.47 -20.14 -0.84
C GLU A 116 -9.65 -21.04 -1.23
N CYS A 117 -10.21 -21.79 -0.29
CA CYS A 117 -11.43 -22.57 -0.53
C CYS A 117 -12.57 -21.68 -1.04
N MET A 118 -12.82 -20.57 -0.38
CA MET A 118 -13.81 -19.56 -0.79
C MET A 118 -13.56 -19.05 -2.22
N ARG A 119 -12.30 -18.76 -2.56
CA ARG A 119 -11.91 -18.29 -3.89
C ARG A 119 -12.12 -19.36 -4.96
N GLU A 120 -11.83 -20.62 -4.65
CA GLU A 120 -12.05 -21.74 -5.55
C GLU A 120 -13.55 -21.95 -5.83
N GLU A 121 -14.39 -21.89 -4.80
CA GLU A 121 -15.83 -21.97 -4.94
C GLU A 121 -16.38 -20.83 -5.81
N GLN A 122 -15.92 -19.60 -5.60
CA GLN A 122 -16.31 -18.44 -6.41
C GLN A 122 -15.87 -18.59 -7.87
N ARG A 123 -14.65 -19.09 -8.13
CA ARG A 123 -14.19 -19.38 -9.50
C ARG A 123 -15.03 -20.45 -10.17
N ALA A 124 -15.40 -21.51 -9.45
CA ALA A 124 -16.26 -22.59 -9.97
C ALA A 124 -17.66 -22.07 -10.36
N GLN A 125 -18.14 -21.02 -9.69
CA GLN A 125 -19.41 -20.34 -10.00
C GLN A 125 -19.26 -19.22 -11.06
N GLY A 126 -18.06 -19.02 -11.61
CA GLY A 126 -17.80 -17.93 -12.57
C GLY A 126 -17.76 -16.53 -11.96
N LEU A 127 -17.65 -16.43 -10.63
CA LEU A 127 -17.57 -15.17 -9.91
C LEU A 127 -16.11 -14.69 -9.79
N LYS A 128 -15.92 -13.38 -9.67
CA LYS A 128 -14.61 -12.79 -9.38
C LYS A 128 -14.23 -13.12 -7.92
N PRO A 129 -13.10 -13.81 -7.68
CA PRO A 129 -12.70 -14.17 -6.34
C PRO A 129 -12.45 -12.93 -5.47
N ARG A 130 -13.10 -12.91 -4.31
CA ARG A 130 -12.94 -11.86 -3.30
C ARG A 130 -13.24 -12.38 -1.90
N TYR A 131 -12.87 -11.62 -0.90
CA TYR A 131 -13.29 -11.89 0.46
C TYR A 131 -14.81 -11.68 0.61
N ASP A 132 -15.51 -12.60 1.26
CA ASP A 132 -16.97 -12.58 1.39
C ASP A 132 -17.52 -11.62 2.44
N GLY A 133 -16.62 -11.00 3.23
CA GLY A 133 -17.00 -10.10 4.30
C GLY A 133 -17.49 -10.79 5.58
N THR A 134 -17.25 -12.08 5.79
CA THR A 134 -17.70 -12.84 6.98
C THR A 134 -17.42 -12.06 8.28
N TRP A 135 -16.23 -11.50 8.45
CA TRP A 135 -15.81 -10.74 9.64
C TRP A 135 -16.06 -9.23 9.53
N ARG A 136 -16.61 -8.76 8.42
CA ARG A 136 -16.90 -7.34 8.21
C ARG A 136 -18.07 -6.90 9.09
N PRO A 137 -17.86 -5.91 10.00
CA PRO A 137 -18.96 -5.36 10.82
C PRO A 137 -19.95 -4.57 9.96
N GLU A 138 -21.23 -4.88 10.09
CA GLU A 138 -22.32 -4.16 9.41
C GLU A 138 -23.50 -4.00 10.37
N PRO A 139 -24.35 -2.98 10.18
CA PRO A 139 -25.55 -2.80 10.99
C PRO A 139 -26.43 -4.06 10.98
N GLY A 140 -26.78 -4.56 12.16
CA GLY A 140 -27.65 -5.75 12.29
C GLY A 140 -26.97 -7.10 12.05
N LYS A 141 -25.69 -7.13 11.68
CA LYS A 141 -24.95 -8.37 11.51
C LYS A 141 -24.33 -8.85 12.82
N THR A 142 -24.60 -10.10 13.17
CA THR A 142 -23.90 -10.78 14.25
C THR A 142 -22.61 -11.40 13.71
N LEU A 143 -21.47 -10.98 14.22
CA LEU A 143 -20.18 -11.54 13.82
C LEU A 143 -19.97 -12.93 14.44
N PRO A 144 -19.22 -13.82 13.77
CA PRO A 144 -18.81 -15.09 14.36
C PRO A 144 -17.98 -14.89 15.64
N THR A 145 -17.95 -15.90 16.51
CA THR A 145 -17.05 -15.91 17.64
C THR A 145 -15.61 -16.15 17.16
N PRO A 146 -14.64 -15.32 17.57
CA PRO A 146 -13.25 -15.53 17.20
C PRO A 146 -12.75 -16.94 17.58
N PRO A 147 -12.15 -17.68 16.64
CA PRO A 147 -11.65 -19.02 16.94
C PRO A 147 -10.46 -18.97 17.91
N ALA A 148 -10.42 -19.90 18.85
CA ALA A 148 -9.33 -19.97 19.82
C ALA A 148 -7.99 -20.24 19.13
N GLY A 149 -6.96 -19.48 19.49
CA GLY A 149 -5.60 -19.66 18.99
C GLY A 149 -5.34 -19.11 17.59
N VAL A 150 -6.33 -18.52 16.92
CA VAL A 150 -6.15 -17.86 15.62
C VAL A 150 -5.90 -16.37 15.83
N LEU A 151 -4.75 -15.89 15.37
CA LEU A 151 -4.44 -14.46 15.36
C LEU A 151 -5.11 -13.78 14.16
N PRO A 152 -5.78 -12.64 14.36
CA PRO A 152 -6.43 -11.94 13.27
C PRO A 152 -5.45 -11.20 12.37
N VAL A 153 -5.84 -11.00 11.12
CA VAL A 153 -5.34 -9.92 10.29
C VAL A 153 -6.25 -8.70 10.43
N VAL A 154 -5.78 -7.52 10.07
CA VAL A 154 -6.62 -6.33 10.00
C VAL A 154 -6.92 -6.01 8.54
N ARG A 155 -8.21 -5.83 8.25
CA ARG A 155 -8.69 -5.43 6.93
C ARG A 155 -9.18 -3.98 6.94
N PHE A 156 -8.88 -3.27 5.87
CA PHE A 156 -9.52 -1.99 5.57
C PHE A 156 -10.99 -2.22 5.21
N LYS A 157 -11.88 -1.45 5.82
CA LYS A 157 -13.31 -1.51 5.52
C LYS A 157 -13.60 -0.62 4.31
N ASN A 158 -13.45 -1.18 3.10
CA ASN A 158 -13.69 -0.44 1.88
C ASN A 158 -15.17 -0.01 1.77
N PRO A 159 -15.50 1.20 1.29
CA PRO A 159 -16.88 1.53 0.92
C PRO A 159 -17.44 0.55 -0.10
N THR A 160 -18.71 0.17 0.04
CA THR A 160 -19.38 -0.79 -0.86
C THR A 160 -20.11 -0.11 -2.00
N GLU A 161 -20.32 1.21 -1.90
CA GLU A 161 -21.02 2.02 -2.90
C GLU A 161 -20.16 3.19 -3.35
N GLY A 162 -20.52 3.78 -4.49
CA GLY A 162 -19.78 4.90 -5.08
C GLY A 162 -18.54 4.46 -5.83
N VAL A 163 -17.65 5.42 -6.09
CA VAL A 163 -16.45 5.23 -6.90
C VAL A 163 -15.24 5.85 -6.22
N VAL A 164 -14.06 5.31 -6.49
CA VAL A 164 -12.76 5.98 -6.28
C VAL A 164 -12.33 6.54 -7.62
N ALA A 165 -12.13 7.86 -7.68
CA ALA A 165 -11.73 8.53 -8.90
C ALA A 165 -10.54 9.48 -8.66
N TRP A 166 -9.69 9.61 -9.68
CA TRP A 166 -8.58 10.58 -9.70
C TRP A 166 -8.18 10.94 -11.12
N ASP A 167 -7.51 12.06 -11.26
CA ASP A 167 -6.96 12.48 -12.55
C ASP A 167 -5.49 12.07 -12.63
N ASP A 168 -5.23 11.04 -13.42
CA ASP A 168 -3.88 10.55 -13.70
C ASP A 168 -3.23 11.40 -14.79
N LEU A 169 -1.98 11.84 -14.57
CA LEU A 169 -1.28 12.73 -15.49
C LEU A 169 -0.95 12.10 -16.85
N VAL A 170 -0.99 10.77 -16.94
CA VAL A 170 -0.67 10.01 -18.16
C VAL A 170 -1.93 9.40 -18.77
N LYS A 171 -2.81 8.85 -17.93
CA LYS A 171 -4.02 8.11 -18.35
C LYS A 171 -5.27 8.98 -18.42
N GLY A 172 -5.23 10.21 -17.88
CA GLY A 172 -6.41 11.05 -17.74
C GLY A 172 -7.29 10.63 -16.56
N HIS A 173 -8.58 10.88 -16.67
CA HIS A 173 -9.52 10.53 -15.59
C HIS A 173 -9.64 9.01 -15.45
N ILE A 174 -9.41 8.51 -14.22
CA ILE A 174 -9.56 7.10 -13.86
C ILE A 174 -10.64 7.01 -12.78
N GLU A 175 -11.55 6.07 -12.96
CA GLU A 175 -12.63 5.79 -12.04
C GLU A 175 -12.74 4.27 -11.83
N ILE A 176 -12.85 3.85 -10.56
CA ILE A 176 -13.04 2.46 -10.18
C ILE A 176 -14.22 2.39 -9.23
N ALA A 177 -15.23 1.59 -9.57
CA ALA A 177 -16.36 1.36 -8.69
C ALA A 177 -15.90 0.66 -7.41
N ASN A 178 -16.39 1.10 -6.25
CA ASN A 178 -16.05 0.48 -4.97
C ASN A 178 -16.48 -0.99 -4.90
N THR A 179 -17.52 -1.38 -5.67
CA THR A 179 -17.93 -2.77 -5.84
C THR A 179 -16.87 -3.67 -6.47
N GLU A 180 -15.87 -3.11 -7.17
CA GLU A 180 -14.74 -3.83 -7.75
C GLU A 180 -13.55 -4.00 -6.79
N LEU A 181 -13.56 -3.24 -5.71
CA LEU A 181 -12.51 -3.26 -4.70
C LEU A 181 -12.84 -4.26 -3.59
N ASP A 182 -11.81 -4.84 -2.99
CA ASP A 182 -11.92 -5.77 -1.86
C ASP A 182 -11.52 -5.09 -0.56
N ASP A 183 -11.91 -5.66 0.57
CA ASP A 183 -11.41 -5.27 1.89
C ASP A 183 -9.96 -5.76 2.03
N LEU A 184 -9.01 -4.90 1.73
CA LEU A 184 -7.58 -5.23 1.72
C LEU A 184 -7.07 -5.57 3.12
N VAL A 185 -6.21 -6.56 3.23
CA VAL A 185 -5.41 -6.79 4.43
C VAL A 185 -4.35 -5.70 4.54
N ILE A 186 -4.46 -4.86 5.58
CA ILE A 186 -3.54 -3.74 5.84
C ILE A 186 -2.54 -4.05 6.96
N ALA A 187 -2.83 -5.04 7.81
CA ALA A 187 -1.87 -5.60 8.76
C ALA A 187 -2.03 -7.12 8.86
N ARG A 188 -0.89 -7.82 8.86
CA ARG A 188 -0.81 -9.28 9.02
C ARG A 188 -0.72 -9.64 10.50
N THR A 189 -0.72 -10.92 10.80
CA THR A 189 -0.67 -11.46 12.18
C THR A 189 0.65 -11.19 12.91
N ASP A 190 1.70 -10.89 12.18
CA ASP A 190 3.05 -10.58 12.65
C ASP A 190 3.33 -9.06 12.81
N PHE A 191 2.29 -8.27 12.77
CA PHE A 191 2.35 -6.80 12.83
C PHE A 191 2.41 -6.23 14.25
#